data_15e87d4ad2a920120bd4e5f621e11e3b
#
_entry.id   15e87d4ad2a920120bd4e5f621e11e3b
#
_cell.length_a   1.000
_cell.length_b   1.000
_cell.length_c   1.000
_cell.angle_alpha   90.00
_cell.angle_beta   90.00
_cell.angle_gamma   90.00
#
_symmetry.space_group_name_H-M   'P 1'
#
loop_
_entity.id
_entity.type
_entity.pdbx_description
1 polymer ?
#
loop_
_entity_poly.entity_id
_entity_poly.type
_entity_poly.pdbx_seq_one_letter_code
_entity_poly.pdbx_strand_id
1 'polypeptide(L)'
;MKSYWTRRQFVGLTAGVSASAWFNNMFAADGPAESEGRPLVTRPRATSGDKISEPAWEERLTITVGPREGDLQGNSHKVLQAAVDYVASLGGGTVRILPGTFVLRGSVHLRSGVRLLGSGEETILTKPASVTSKLLLDSDWYDQEITLVDAKGFEVGDSICLRTRNPHNGGTEVLKRTLVARSGNRFKLNRALRQNFWTTGEPTCSTLFPLVTSEETENLVIENLVLDGNRANNENLDGNYGGCIFLQDVNHVQIRRVTARQNNGDGISWQICHDVTVEDCHSHDHAGLGLHPGSGSQRPLMRRNTLERCQIGLFFCWGVKYGLAEDNTILDIRGQGISIGHRDTDNIVRKNVVRNSGQTGILFRPERGPGFCGHRNLIAENTIENSGPETGIAIDVQGGTEQVTLRQNLIRESRGAAQRIGIRLGKETKDITLADNSFTGLMKDVEQV
;
A
#
# COMPACT_ATOMS: atom_id res chain seq x y z
N MET A 1 48.03 29.48 13.73
CA MET A 1 47.80 29.55 12.28
C MET A 1 47.57 28.12 11.78
N LYS A 2 46.35 27.75 11.54
CA LYS A 2 45.98 26.44 10.95
C LYS A 2 45.48 26.70 9.53
N SER A 3 46.21 26.19 8.55
CA SER A 3 45.89 26.29 7.13
C SER A 3 44.86 25.23 6.76
N TYR A 4 43.77 25.67 6.19
CA TYR A 4 42.78 24.81 5.56
C TYR A 4 43.24 24.45 4.15
N TRP A 5 43.26 23.14 3.80
CA TRP A 5 43.47 22.64 2.44
C TRP A 5 42.13 22.53 1.71
N THR A 6 42.01 23.24 0.59
CA THR A 6 40.87 23.19 -0.32
C THR A 6 41.08 22.08 -1.35
N ARG A 7 39.98 21.38 -1.66
CA ARG A 7 39.90 20.40 -2.74
C ARG A 7 39.98 21.06 -4.12
N ARG A 8 41.17 21.29 -4.65
CA ARG A 8 41.40 21.54 -6.11
C ARG A 8 42.90 21.46 -6.34
N GLN A 9 43.32 20.28 -6.85
CA GLN A 9 44.52 20.13 -7.72
C GLN A 9 44.85 18.64 -7.86
N PHE A 10 44.20 18.00 -8.86
CA PHE A 10 44.76 16.82 -9.51
C PHE A 10 44.25 16.85 -10.98
N VAL A 11 44.99 17.53 -11.81
CA VAL A 11 44.90 17.39 -13.28
C VAL A 11 46.30 17.33 -13.78
N GLY A 12 46.59 16.27 -14.51
CA GLY A 12 47.66 16.22 -15.51
C GLY A 12 48.86 15.36 -15.18
N LEU A 13 48.86 14.15 -15.72
CA LEU A 13 50.02 13.62 -16.44
C LEU A 13 49.57 12.44 -17.32
N THR A 14 49.51 12.68 -18.62
CA THR A 14 49.37 11.70 -19.67
C THR A 14 50.67 10.97 -19.87
N ALA A 15 50.68 9.65 -19.86
CA ALA A 15 51.65 8.84 -20.54
C ALA A 15 50.93 7.61 -21.08
N GLY A 16 50.82 7.53 -22.38
CA GLY A 16 50.24 6.40 -23.08
C GLY A 16 51.11 5.16 -23.02
N VAL A 17 50.50 4.03 -22.70
CA VAL A 17 50.96 2.71 -23.11
C VAL A 17 49.74 1.92 -23.51
N SER A 18 49.72 1.53 -24.77
CA SER A 18 48.74 0.61 -25.35
C SER A 18 48.85 -0.76 -24.71
N ALA A 19 47.82 -1.15 -23.96
CA ALA A 19 47.52 -2.53 -23.58
C ALA A 19 46.05 -2.81 -23.93
N SER A 20 45.84 -2.99 -25.23
CA SER A 20 44.63 -3.60 -25.76
C SER A 20 44.57 -5.09 -25.35
N ALA A 21 43.37 -5.54 -25.01
CA ALA A 21 42.92 -6.93 -24.98
C ALA A 21 43.08 -7.77 -23.70
N TRP A 22 42.74 -7.25 -22.49
CA TRP A 22 42.43 -8.18 -21.38
C TRP A 22 41.46 -7.63 -20.33
N PHE A 23 40.74 -6.53 -20.59
CA PHE A 23 39.77 -5.97 -19.62
C PHE A 23 38.31 -5.88 -20.15
N ASN A 24 37.98 -6.69 -21.16
CA ASN A 24 36.64 -6.63 -21.75
C ASN A 24 35.63 -7.67 -21.19
N ASN A 25 35.88 -8.27 -20.04
CA ASN A 25 34.91 -9.24 -19.47
C ASN A 25 34.63 -9.07 -17.97
N MET A 26 34.81 -7.88 -17.40
CA MET A 26 34.48 -7.66 -15.98
C MET A 26 33.43 -6.58 -15.70
N PHE A 27 32.95 -5.90 -16.70
CA PHE A 27 31.75 -5.08 -16.66
C PHE A 27 30.92 -5.39 -17.90
N ALA A 28 30.35 -6.60 -17.95
CA ALA A 28 29.09 -6.74 -18.60
C ALA A 28 28.15 -5.85 -17.78
N ALA A 29 27.93 -4.60 -18.24
CA ALA A 29 26.76 -3.87 -17.88
C ALA A 29 25.61 -4.80 -18.23
N ASP A 30 25.01 -5.44 -17.23
CA ASP A 30 23.70 -6.03 -17.38
C ASP A 30 22.86 -4.94 -18.02
N GLY A 31 22.45 -5.17 -19.26
CA GLY A 31 21.52 -4.30 -19.94
C GLY A 31 20.33 -4.07 -19.01
N PRO A 32 19.55 -3.00 -19.16
CA PRO A 32 18.43 -2.74 -18.28
C PRO A 32 17.67 -4.04 -18.11
N ALA A 33 17.58 -4.54 -16.88
CA ALA A 33 16.84 -5.78 -16.61
C ALA A 33 15.54 -5.64 -17.37
N GLU A 34 15.21 -6.63 -18.17
CA GLU A 34 13.95 -6.65 -18.91
C GLU A 34 12.89 -6.15 -17.94
N SER A 35 12.13 -5.15 -18.30
CA SER A 35 11.29 -4.35 -17.41
C SER A 35 10.11 -5.15 -16.81
N GLU A 36 10.24 -6.47 -16.71
CA GLU A 36 9.20 -7.41 -16.24
C GLU A 36 7.80 -7.07 -16.81
N GLY A 37 7.77 -6.41 -17.99
CA GLY A 37 6.56 -5.89 -18.60
C GLY A 37 6.03 -4.59 -18.00
N ARG A 38 6.76 -3.96 -17.08
CA ARG A 38 6.42 -2.64 -16.54
C ARG A 38 6.65 -1.53 -17.56
N PRO A 39 5.93 -0.39 -17.46
CA PRO A 39 6.19 0.77 -18.31
C PRO A 39 7.61 1.33 -18.12
N LEU A 40 8.18 1.88 -19.19
CA LEU A 40 9.41 2.64 -19.08
C LEU A 40 9.20 3.92 -18.27
N VAL A 41 10.12 4.17 -17.35
CA VAL A 41 10.09 5.39 -16.53
C VAL A 41 10.66 6.55 -17.36
N THR A 42 9.80 7.46 -17.82
CA THR A 42 10.18 8.59 -18.66
C THR A 42 10.37 9.90 -17.89
N ARG A 43 9.68 10.05 -16.77
CA ARG A 43 9.75 11.26 -15.92
C ARG A 43 9.65 10.87 -14.45
N PRO A 44 10.70 10.30 -13.86
CA PRO A 44 10.64 9.86 -12.47
C PRO A 44 10.52 11.06 -11.54
N ARG A 45 9.65 10.93 -10.53
CA ARG A 45 9.57 11.88 -9.40
C ARG A 45 10.54 11.51 -8.29
N ALA A 46 10.93 10.25 -8.24
CA ALA A 46 11.89 9.73 -7.29
C ALA A 46 12.92 8.89 -8.04
N THR A 47 14.13 8.97 -7.61
CA THR A 47 15.20 8.07 -8.00
C THR A 47 15.22 6.96 -6.94
N SER A 48 14.65 5.79 -7.26
CA SER A 48 15.09 4.61 -6.56
C SER A 48 16.52 4.38 -7.00
N GLY A 49 17.40 4.20 -6.06
CA GLY A 49 18.78 3.90 -6.35
C GLY A 49 18.95 2.68 -7.24
N ASP A 50 20.08 2.07 -7.14
CA ASP A 50 20.48 0.92 -7.90
C ASP A 50 19.51 -0.26 -7.78
N LYS A 51 19.60 -1.20 -8.68
CA LYS A 51 18.91 -2.49 -8.57
C LYS A 51 19.22 -3.12 -7.22
N ILE A 52 18.25 -3.11 -6.30
CA ILE A 52 18.39 -3.78 -5.02
C ILE A 52 17.76 -5.15 -5.17
N SER A 53 18.59 -6.19 -5.17
CA SER A 53 18.14 -7.58 -5.06
C SER A 53 17.90 -7.93 -3.60
N GLU A 54 16.96 -8.84 -3.34
CA GLU A 54 16.86 -9.47 -2.02
C GLU A 54 18.21 -10.08 -1.62
N PRO A 55 18.61 -9.93 -0.36
CA PRO A 55 19.83 -10.59 0.12
C PRO A 55 19.64 -12.11 0.18
N ALA A 56 20.75 -12.86 0.22
CA ALA A 56 20.74 -14.28 0.57
C ALA A 56 20.34 -14.42 2.05
N TRP A 57 19.06 -14.67 2.30
CA TRP A 57 18.50 -14.71 3.67
C TRP A 57 19.13 -15.78 4.55
N GLU A 58 19.63 -16.87 3.94
CA GLU A 58 20.34 -17.97 4.62
C GLU A 58 21.67 -17.54 5.22
N GLU A 59 22.28 -16.49 4.70
CA GLU A 59 23.53 -15.93 5.19
C GLU A 59 23.32 -14.90 6.32
N ARG A 60 22.08 -14.56 6.62
CA ARG A 60 21.72 -13.58 7.64
C ARG A 60 21.12 -14.24 8.87
N LEU A 61 21.16 -13.53 9.99
CA LEU A 61 20.55 -14.01 11.23
C LEU A 61 19.07 -14.29 11.02
N THR A 62 18.62 -15.44 11.52
CA THR A 62 17.20 -15.73 11.73
C THR A 62 16.93 -15.86 13.23
N ILE A 63 15.94 -15.09 13.71
CA ILE A 63 15.36 -15.24 15.06
C ILE A 63 13.97 -15.83 14.94
N THR A 64 13.68 -16.82 15.74
CA THR A 64 12.37 -17.47 15.83
C THR A 64 11.55 -16.87 16.97
N VAL A 65 10.28 -16.58 16.69
CA VAL A 65 9.32 -16.06 17.69
C VAL A 65 8.08 -16.94 17.69
N GLY A 66 7.70 -17.46 18.83
CA GLY A 66 6.50 -18.28 18.94
C GLY A 66 5.79 -18.15 20.29
N PRO A 67 4.52 -18.59 20.41
CA PRO A 67 3.77 -18.46 21.65
C PRO A 67 4.38 -19.21 22.84
N ARG A 68 5.03 -20.36 22.58
CA ARG A 68 5.55 -21.27 23.60
C ARG A 68 6.94 -21.82 23.30
N GLU A 69 7.47 -21.57 22.14
CA GLU A 69 8.77 -22.05 21.65
C GLU A 69 9.43 -20.98 20.78
N GLY A 70 10.68 -21.19 20.39
CA GLY A 70 11.49 -20.23 19.63
C GLY A 70 12.50 -19.52 20.53
N ASP A 71 13.35 -18.72 19.90
CA ASP A 71 14.38 -17.91 20.59
C ASP A 71 13.74 -16.88 21.51
N LEU A 72 12.61 -16.31 21.08
CA LEU A 72 11.78 -15.42 21.89
C LEU A 72 10.37 -16.01 22.00
N GLN A 73 9.83 -16.00 23.21
CA GLN A 73 8.51 -16.57 23.50
C GLN A 73 7.50 -15.52 23.91
N GLY A 74 6.32 -15.62 23.36
CA GLY A 74 5.18 -14.73 23.62
C GLY A 74 4.28 -14.57 22.40
N ASN A 75 3.08 -13.99 22.60
CA ASN A 75 2.07 -13.87 21.58
C ASN A 75 1.55 -12.43 21.41
N SER A 76 2.38 -11.43 21.68
CA SER A 76 2.05 -10.01 21.57
C SER A 76 2.98 -9.26 20.62
N HIS A 77 2.60 -8.04 20.24
CA HIS A 77 3.48 -7.16 19.45
C HIS A 77 4.83 -6.90 20.11
N LYS A 78 4.92 -6.96 21.45
CA LYS A 78 6.16 -6.66 22.18
C LYS A 78 7.27 -7.64 21.84
N VAL A 79 6.98 -8.92 21.79
CA VAL A 79 7.98 -9.96 21.48
C VAL A 79 8.37 -9.90 19.98
N LEU A 80 7.41 -9.64 19.10
CA LEU A 80 7.68 -9.46 17.66
C LEU A 80 8.55 -8.23 17.42
N GLN A 81 8.24 -7.10 18.09
CA GLN A 81 9.02 -5.88 17.97
C GLN A 81 10.43 -6.05 18.51
N ALA A 82 10.61 -6.74 19.65
CA ALA A 82 11.93 -7.04 20.19
C ALA A 82 12.78 -7.84 19.21
N ALA A 83 12.20 -8.82 18.53
CA ALA A 83 12.89 -9.60 17.49
C ALA A 83 13.27 -8.70 16.28
N VAL A 84 12.34 -7.89 15.80
CA VAL A 84 12.58 -6.95 14.68
C VAL A 84 13.72 -5.99 15.02
N ASP A 85 13.67 -5.34 16.19
CA ASP A 85 14.68 -4.37 16.59
C ASP A 85 16.07 -5.03 16.80
N TYR A 86 16.11 -6.26 17.34
CA TYR A 86 17.36 -7.00 17.48
C TYR A 86 17.97 -7.35 16.13
N VAL A 87 17.19 -7.96 15.23
CA VAL A 87 17.67 -8.32 13.88
C VAL A 87 18.12 -7.09 13.10
N ALA A 88 17.38 -6.00 13.19
CA ALA A 88 17.74 -4.73 12.55
C ALA A 88 19.06 -4.14 13.08
N SER A 89 19.34 -4.30 14.37
CA SER A 89 20.60 -3.80 14.98
C SER A 89 21.85 -4.51 14.42
N LEU A 90 21.68 -5.67 13.81
CA LEU A 90 22.72 -6.44 13.15
C LEU A 90 22.78 -6.20 11.62
N GLY A 91 22.10 -5.18 11.11
CA GLY A 91 22.06 -4.84 9.70
C GLY A 91 21.00 -5.60 8.89
N GLY A 92 20.05 -6.23 9.56
CA GLY A 92 18.93 -6.95 8.95
C GLY A 92 19.05 -8.47 9.06
N GLY A 93 17.98 -9.17 8.66
CA GLY A 93 17.84 -10.62 8.74
C GLY A 93 16.37 -11.04 8.82
N THR A 94 16.10 -12.25 9.27
CA THR A 94 14.75 -12.82 9.31
C THR A 94 14.21 -12.92 10.74
N VAL A 95 13.01 -12.39 10.93
CA VAL A 95 12.15 -12.71 12.07
C VAL A 95 11.17 -13.78 11.60
N ARG A 96 11.40 -15.04 12.02
CA ARG A 96 10.55 -16.17 11.70
C ARG A 96 9.49 -16.36 12.78
N ILE A 97 8.24 -16.14 12.42
CA ILE A 97 7.10 -16.28 13.34
C ILE A 97 6.57 -17.71 13.22
N LEU A 98 6.66 -18.45 14.32
CA LEU A 98 6.18 -19.83 14.41
C LEU A 98 4.65 -19.89 14.43
N PRO A 99 4.03 -21.05 14.20
CA PRO A 99 2.59 -21.23 14.26
C PRO A 99 1.98 -20.70 15.56
N GLY A 100 0.85 -20.01 15.45
CA GLY A 100 0.10 -19.48 16.58
C GLY A 100 -0.61 -18.17 16.29
N THR A 101 -1.46 -17.78 17.23
CA THR A 101 -2.19 -16.51 17.17
C THR A 101 -1.52 -15.47 18.07
N PHE A 102 -1.15 -14.34 17.48
CA PHE A 102 -0.54 -13.21 18.16
C PHE A 102 -1.56 -12.07 18.25
N VAL A 103 -1.90 -11.67 19.47
CA VAL A 103 -2.85 -10.58 19.71
C VAL A 103 -2.09 -9.30 19.96
N LEU A 104 -2.14 -8.39 18.99
CA LEU A 104 -1.37 -7.17 18.98
C LEU A 104 -2.18 -6.02 19.57
N ARG A 105 -1.61 -5.27 20.49
CA ARG A 105 -2.13 -3.99 21.00
C ARG A 105 -1.39 -2.80 20.41
N GLY A 106 -0.42 -3.05 19.56
CA GLY A 106 0.33 -2.07 18.80
C GLY A 106 0.88 -2.67 17.53
N SER A 107 1.22 -1.82 16.57
CA SER A 107 1.81 -2.24 15.30
C SER A 107 3.17 -2.92 15.50
N VAL A 108 3.46 -3.88 14.64
CA VAL A 108 4.84 -4.33 14.41
C VAL A 108 5.48 -3.34 13.42
N HIS A 109 6.41 -2.54 13.90
CA HIS A 109 7.15 -1.55 13.11
C HIS A 109 8.39 -2.18 12.50
N LEU A 110 8.37 -2.43 11.20
CA LEU A 110 9.52 -3.01 10.50
C LEU A 110 10.65 -1.98 10.36
N ARG A 111 11.87 -2.49 10.30
CA ARG A 111 13.12 -1.74 10.09
C ARG A 111 13.75 -2.16 8.77
N SER A 112 14.59 -1.30 8.20
CA SER A 112 15.30 -1.60 6.96
C SER A 112 16.04 -2.93 7.02
N GLY A 113 15.98 -3.71 5.94
CA GLY A 113 16.66 -4.99 5.80
C GLY A 113 16.03 -6.14 6.58
N VAL A 114 14.81 -6.00 7.08
CA VAL A 114 14.13 -7.06 7.85
C VAL A 114 13.13 -7.82 6.99
N ARG A 115 13.21 -9.16 7.08
CA ARG A 115 12.22 -10.11 6.57
C ARG A 115 11.34 -10.60 7.70
N LEU A 116 10.03 -10.39 7.60
CA LEU A 116 9.02 -10.96 8.50
C LEU A 116 8.41 -12.20 7.83
N LEU A 117 8.75 -13.37 8.32
CA LEU A 117 8.37 -14.66 7.73
C LEU A 117 7.47 -15.45 8.68
N GLY A 118 6.22 -15.69 8.30
CA GLY A 118 5.31 -16.57 9.02
C GLY A 118 5.39 -18.03 8.57
N SER A 119 4.47 -18.84 9.09
CA SER A 119 4.31 -20.27 8.79
C SER A 119 3.00 -20.55 8.03
N GLY A 120 2.61 -19.65 7.13
CA GLY A 120 1.36 -19.75 6.36
C GLY A 120 0.12 -19.42 7.19
N GLU A 121 -0.96 -20.13 6.94
CA GLU A 121 -2.25 -19.96 7.60
C GLU A 121 -2.20 -20.22 9.11
N GLU A 122 -1.17 -20.87 9.59
CA GLU A 122 -0.99 -21.15 11.01
C GLU A 122 -0.40 -19.98 11.80
N THR A 123 0.17 -18.97 11.14
CA THR A 123 0.65 -17.74 11.78
C THR A 123 -0.37 -16.63 11.61
N ILE A 124 -1.07 -16.27 12.68
CA ILE A 124 -2.13 -15.25 12.64
C ILE A 124 -1.75 -14.08 13.54
N LEU A 125 -1.61 -12.90 12.95
CA LEU A 125 -1.50 -11.64 13.68
C LEU A 125 -2.88 -10.97 13.69
N THR A 126 -3.43 -10.70 14.89
CA THR A 126 -4.74 -10.07 15.05
C THR A 126 -4.70 -9.00 16.13
N LYS A 127 -5.78 -8.25 16.28
CA LYS A 127 -5.92 -7.20 17.31
C LYS A 127 -7.20 -7.35 18.12
N PRO A 128 -7.23 -6.88 19.40
CA PRO A 128 -8.45 -6.87 20.20
C PRO A 128 -9.46 -5.87 19.65
N ALA A 129 -10.63 -5.80 20.29
CA ALA A 129 -11.59 -4.73 20.03
C ALA A 129 -10.97 -3.36 20.34
N SER A 130 -11.27 -2.38 19.48
CA SER A 130 -10.80 -1.01 19.70
C SER A 130 -11.53 -0.33 20.86
N VAL A 131 -10.82 0.53 21.57
CA VAL A 131 -11.36 1.38 22.63
C VAL A 131 -11.15 2.84 22.21
N THR A 132 -12.16 3.68 22.45
CA THR A 132 -12.10 5.11 22.10
C THR A 132 -12.49 5.96 23.31
N SER A 133 -11.74 7.05 23.52
CA SER A 133 -12.03 8.08 24.52
C SER A 133 -11.85 9.47 23.91
N LYS A 134 -12.61 10.46 24.39
CA LYS A 134 -12.33 11.87 24.09
C LYS A 134 -11.09 12.35 24.86
N LEU A 135 -10.41 13.36 24.36
CA LEU A 135 -9.42 14.09 25.12
C LEU A 135 -10.13 15.00 26.14
N LEU A 136 -9.60 15.06 27.35
CA LEU A 136 -10.13 15.89 28.44
C LEU A 136 -9.58 17.33 28.36
N LEU A 137 -8.35 17.48 27.89
CA LEU A 137 -7.63 18.75 27.80
C LEU A 137 -7.15 18.99 26.38
N ASP A 138 -6.97 20.26 26.05
CA ASP A 138 -6.29 20.65 24.81
C ASP A 138 -4.87 20.10 24.80
N SER A 139 -4.41 19.73 23.62
CA SER A 139 -3.03 19.33 23.39
C SER A 139 -2.51 20.06 22.16
N ASP A 140 -1.40 20.75 22.30
CA ASP A 140 -0.79 21.56 21.26
C ASP A 140 0.20 20.77 20.40
N TRP A 141 0.54 21.27 19.24
CA TRP A 141 1.41 20.63 18.24
C TRP A 141 2.80 20.25 18.79
N TYR A 142 3.28 20.91 19.81
CA TYR A 142 4.55 20.63 20.47
C TYR A 142 4.43 19.64 21.64
N ASP A 143 3.22 19.37 22.12
CA ASP A 143 3.01 18.45 23.24
C ASP A 143 3.38 17.02 22.88
N GLN A 144 3.91 16.32 23.84
CA GLN A 144 4.23 14.89 23.77
C GLN A 144 3.38 14.11 24.79
N GLU A 145 2.20 14.60 25.07
CA GLU A 145 1.25 13.97 25.99
C GLU A 145 -0.21 14.29 25.60
N ILE A 146 -1.10 13.44 26.09
CA ILE A 146 -2.55 13.62 26.02
C ILE A 146 -3.17 13.26 27.35
N THR A 147 -4.33 13.85 27.67
CA THR A 147 -5.15 13.46 28.83
C THR A 147 -6.50 12.99 28.33
N LEU A 148 -6.88 11.76 28.69
CA LEU A 148 -8.16 11.14 28.27
C LEU A 148 -9.26 11.41 29.29
N VAL A 149 -10.50 11.48 28.83
CA VAL A 149 -11.68 11.51 29.71
C VAL A 149 -11.81 10.18 30.45
N ASP A 150 -11.64 9.07 29.73
CA ASP A 150 -11.63 7.72 30.28
C ASP A 150 -10.41 6.96 29.75
N ALA A 151 -9.56 6.51 30.68
CA ALA A 151 -8.37 5.75 30.36
C ALA A 151 -8.57 4.23 30.46
N LYS A 152 -9.80 3.77 30.66
CA LYS A 152 -10.12 2.34 30.72
C LYS A 152 -9.85 1.67 29.37
N GLY A 153 -9.11 0.57 29.40
CA GLY A 153 -8.77 -0.19 28.19
C GLY A 153 -7.54 0.30 27.44
N PHE A 154 -6.95 1.45 27.83
CA PHE A 154 -5.68 1.94 27.30
C PHE A 154 -4.51 1.52 28.19
N GLU A 155 -3.44 1.04 27.58
CA GLU A 155 -2.22 0.57 28.25
C GLU A 155 -0.96 1.22 27.65
N VAL A 156 0.09 1.26 28.44
CA VAL A 156 1.43 1.63 27.93
C VAL A 156 1.90 0.57 26.95
N GLY A 157 2.31 1.01 25.77
CA GLY A 157 2.66 0.17 24.64
C GLY A 157 1.59 0.10 23.55
N ASP A 158 0.37 0.59 23.83
CA ASP A 158 -0.68 0.63 22.80
C ASP A 158 -0.32 1.60 21.69
N SER A 159 -0.51 1.17 20.45
CA SER A 159 -0.58 2.09 19.32
C SER A 159 -1.97 2.71 19.24
N ILE A 160 -2.01 4.01 19.02
CA ILE A 160 -3.23 4.80 19.00
C ILE A 160 -3.36 5.64 17.74
N CYS A 161 -4.60 5.97 17.41
CA CYS A 161 -4.99 6.96 16.42
C CYS A 161 -5.71 8.12 17.11
N LEU A 162 -5.17 9.31 16.95
CA LEU A 162 -5.79 10.56 17.37
C LEU A 162 -6.52 11.16 16.17
N ARG A 163 -7.74 11.65 16.39
CA ARG A 163 -8.56 12.32 15.38
C ARG A 163 -9.15 13.59 15.96
N THR A 164 -9.18 14.65 15.16
CA THR A 164 -9.84 15.90 15.52
C THR A 164 -10.37 16.59 14.28
N ARG A 165 -11.34 17.44 14.46
CA ARG A 165 -11.75 18.40 13.44
C ARG A 165 -10.96 19.68 13.65
N ASN A 166 -10.20 20.09 12.64
CA ASN A 166 -9.47 21.35 12.69
C ASN A 166 -10.48 22.52 12.72
N PRO A 167 -10.50 23.34 13.79
CA PRO A 167 -11.49 24.41 13.94
C PRO A 167 -11.30 25.56 12.94
N HIS A 168 -10.12 25.68 12.30
CA HIS A 168 -9.83 26.76 11.36
C HIS A 168 -10.29 26.47 9.92
N ASN A 169 -10.19 25.21 9.51
CA ASN A 169 -10.51 24.84 8.12
C ASN A 169 -11.57 23.73 8.00
N GLY A 170 -12.03 23.17 9.12
CA GLY A 170 -13.05 22.12 9.17
C GLY A 170 -12.55 20.73 8.70
N GLY A 171 -11.28 20.59 8.33
CA GLY A 171 -10.69 19.32 7.91
C GLY A 171 -10.53 18.34 9.07
N THR A 172 -10.56 17.05 8.76
CA THR A 172 -10.23 16.00 9.74
C THR A 172 -8.72 15.80 9.78
N GLU A 173 -8.16 15.88 10.97
CA GLU A 173 -6.76 15.56 11.22
C GLU A 173 -6.66 14.18 11.88
N VAL A 174 -5.68 13.40 11.42
CA VAL A 174 -5.45 12.02 11.87
C VAL A 174 -3.98 11.86 12.19
N LEU A 175 -3.68 11.34 13.36
CA LEU A 175 -2.31 11.15 13.83
C LEU A 175 -2.14 9.83 14.56
N LYS A 176 -1.13 9.08 14.21
CA LYS A 176 -0.77 7.80 14.88
C LYS A 176 0.36 8.02 15.86
N ARG A 177 0.25 7.48 17.06
CA ARG A 177 1.27 7.53 18.13
C ARG A 177 1.26 6.23 18.94
N THR A 178 2.24 6.08 19.81
CA THR A 178 2.31 5.00 20.78
C THR A 178 2.33 5.59 22.20
N LEU A 179 1.55 5.00 23.11
CA LEU A 179 1.52 5.37 24.52
C LEU A 179 2.77 4.81 25.22
N VAL A 180 3.63 5.67 25.77
CA VAL A 180 4.93 5.24 26.32
C VAL A 180 5.06 5.37 27.84
N ALA A 181 4.19 6.15 28.48
CA ALA A 181 4.11 6.25 29.93
C ALA A 181 2.71 6.70 30.36
N ARG A 182 2.33 6.46 31.63
CA ARG A 182 0.99 6.77 32.14
C ARG A 182 1.06 7.34 33.56
N SER A 183 0.21 8.34 33.82
CA SER A 183 -0.11 8.82 35.17
C SER A 183 -1.61 9.15 35.25
N GLY A 184 -2.40 8.28 35.86
CA GLY A 184 -3.86 8.40 35.86
C GLY A 184 -4.42 8.32 34.42
N ASN A 185 -5.11 9.39 34.01
CA ASN A 185 -5.66 9.52 32.64
C ASN A 185 -4.71 10.22 31.66
N ARG A 186 -3.54 10.66 32.11
CA ARG A 186 -2.52 11.30 31.26
C ARG A 186 -1.54 10.26 30.74
N PHE A 187 -1.30 10.31 29.44
CA PHE A 187 -0.33 9.46 28.76
C PHE A 187 0.73 10.28 28.07
N LYS A 188 1.99 9.83 28.11
CA LYS A 188 3.07 10.31 27.25
C LYS A 188 3.07 9.56 25.93
N LEU A 189 3.47 10.26 24.89
CA LEU A 189 3.55 9.75 23.51
C LEU A 189 5.00 9.53 23.10
N ASN A 190 5.23 8.62 22.18
CA ASN A 190 6.58 8.34 21.64
C ASN A 190 7.18 9.51 20.85
N ARG A 191 6.36 10.42 20.33
CA ARG A 191 6.77 11.63 19.59
C ARG A 191 5.79 12.76 19.88
N ALA A 192 6.22 14.01 19.69
CA ALA A 192 5.33 15.17 19.76
C ALA A 192 4.20 15.09 18.73
N LEU A 193 3.10 15.75 19.03
CA LEU A 193 1.88 15.70 18.22
C LEU A 193 2.10 16.23 16.80
N ARG A 194 2.77 17.39 16.66
CA ARG A 194 2.96 18.08 15.38
C ARG A 194 1.65 18.58 14.73
N GLN A 195 0.55 18.46 15.45
CA GLN A 195 -0.80 18.97 15.11
C GLN A 195 -1.51 19.34 16.41
N ASN A 196 -2.50 20.24 16.32
CA ASN A 196 -3.28 20.65 17.50
C ASN A 196 -4.51 19.75 17.66
N PHE A 197 -4.73 19.27 18.86
CA PHE A 197 -5.88 18.46 19.25
C PHE A 197 -6.64 19.21 20.35
N TRP A 198 -7.31 20.31 19.98
CA TRP A 198 -8.06 21.15 20.88
C TRP A 198 -9.46 20.62 21.10
N THR A 199 -9.96 20.74 22.32
CA THR A 199 -11.29 20.24 22.74
C THR A 199 -12.43 20.81 21.90
N THR A 200 -12.27 22.01 21.33
CA THR A 200 -13.20 22.61 20.37
C THR A 200 -13.36 21.81 19.07
N GLY A 201 -12.37 21.00 18.70
CA GLY A 201 -12.40 20.08 17.56
C GLY A 201 -12.90 18.68 17.92
N GLU A 202 -13.37 18.47 19.14
CA GLU A 202 -13.85 17.19 19.67
C GLU A 202 -12.85 16.03 19.48
N PRO A 203 -11.59 16.19 19.92
CA PRO A 203 -10.56 15.21 19.68
C PRO A 203 -10.84 13.88 20.36
N THR A 204 -10.54 12.81 19.65
CA THR A 204 -10.64 11.43 20.14
C THR A 204 -9.30 10.70 20.04
N CYS A 205 -9.12 9.76 20.95
CA CYS A 205 -8.02 8.80 20.95
C CYS A 205 -8.62 7.39 20.87
N SER A 206 -8.23 6.62 19.87
CA SER A 206 -8.69 5.24 19.68
C SER A 206 -7.50 4.29 19.59
N THR A 207 -7.65 3.05 20.09
CA THR A 207 -6.63 1.99 19.93
C THR A 207 -6.71 1.39 18.53
N LEU A 208 -6.49 2.23 17.50
CA LEU A 208 -6.52 1.86 16.09
C LEU A 208 -5.13 1.98 15.48
N PHE A 209 -4.73 0.95 14.77
CA PHE A 209 -3.40 0.85 14.18
C PHE A 209 -3.36 -0.20 13.06
N PRO A 210 -2.42 -0.10 12.10
CA PRO A 210 -2.09 -1.20 11.19
C PRO A 210 -1.38 -2.33 11.94
N LEU A 211 -1.64 -3.59 11.58
CA LEU A 211 -0.97 -4.73 12.24
C LEU A 211 0.54 -4.73 11.98
N VAL A 212 0.94 -4.50 10.72
CA VAL A 212 2.33 -4.33 10.32
C VAL A 212 2.49 -2.97 9.64
N THR A 213 3.50 -2.23 10.00
CA THR A 213 3.77 -0.89 9.45
C THR A 213 5.27 -0.61 9.33
N SER A 214 5.60 0.34 8.47
CA SER A 214 6.95 0.90 8.38
C SER A 214 6.89 2.33 7.84
N GLU A 215 7.82 3.17 8.29
CA GLU A 215 8.00 4.55 7.82
C GLU A 215 9.50 4.82 7.63
N GLU A 216 9.86 5.53 6.55
CA GLU A 216 11.23 5.98 6.25
C GLU A 216 12.24 4.82 6.26
N THR A 217 11.90 3.70 5.62
CA THR A 217 12.73 2.49 5.59
C THR A 217 12.85 1.92 4.17
N GLU A 218 13.68 0.89 4.03
CA GLU A 218 13.89 0.22 2.74
C GLU A 218 14.22 -1.27 2.89
N ASN A 219 14.08 -2.01 1.81
CA ASN A 219 14.48 -3.43 1.73
C ASN A 219 13.73 -4.32 2.74
N LEU A 220 12.40 -4.34 2.63
CA LEU A 220 11.53 -5.10 3.51
C LEU A 220 10.95 -6.31 2.80
N VAL A 221 10.78 -7.40 3.53
CA VAL A 221 9.99 -8.55 3.09
C VAL A 221 8.94 -8.92 4.14
N ILE A 222 7.70 -9.10 3.73
CA ILE A 222 6.58 -9.58 4.56
C ILE A 222 5.98 -10.77 3.83
N GLU A 223 6.03 -11.93 4.43
CA GLU A 223 5.55 -13.10 3.72
C GLU A 223 5.03 -14.24 4.59
N ASN A 224 4.13 -15.02 3.97
CA ASN A 224 3.67 -16.32 4.44
C ASN A 224 3.00 -16.26 5.83
N LEU A 225 2.02 -15.36 6.01
CA LEU A 225 1.27 -15.18 7.26
C LEU A 225 -0.13 -14.61 7.04
N VAL A 226 -0.96 -14.69 8.06
CA VAL A 226 -2.32 -14.13 8.10
C VAL A 226 -2.35 -12.87 8.96
N LEU A 227 -2.95 -11.81 8.42
CA LEU A 227 -3.24 -10.55 9.11
C LEU A 227 -4.77 -10.39 9.24
N ASP A 228 -5.28 -10.48 10.44
CA ASP A 228 -6.72 -10.40 10.73
C ASP A 228 -7.03 -9.09 11.46
N GLY A 229 -7.72 -8.17 10.77
CA GLY A 229 -8.05 -6.84 11.30
C GLY A 229 -9.18 -6.81 12.31
N ASN A 230 -9.82 -7.94 12.62
CA ASN A 230 -10.94 -8.04 13.58
C ASN A 230 -12.03 -6.97 13.34
N ARG A 231 -12.46 -6.86 12.08
CA ARG A 231 -13.33 -5.79 11.56
C ARG A 231 -14.56 -5.52 12.41
N ALA A 232 -15.21 -6.58 12.89
CA ALA A 232 -16.47 -6.46 13.61
C ALA A 232 -16.34 -5.70 14.94
N ASN A 233 -15.12 -5.66 15.51
CA ASN A 233 -14.85 -5.12 16.84
C ASN A 233 -13.93 -3.88 16.80
N ASN A 234 -13.62 -3.36 15.63
CA ASN A 234 -12.75 -2.20 15.48
C ASN A 234 -13.45 -1.09 14.70
N GLU A 235 -13.26 0.16 15.13
CA GLU A 235 -13.67 1.32 14.36
C GLU A 235 -12.91 1.40 13.02
N ASN A 236 -13.43 2.20 12.09
CA ASN A 236 -12.78 2.41 10.80
C ASN A 236 -11.48 3.20 10.95
N LEU A 237 -10.45 2.76 10.27
CA LEU A 237 -9.23 3.52 10.03
C LEU A 237 -9.02 3.61 8.51
N ASP A 238 -9.11 4.84 7.98
CA ASP A 238 -8.99 5.12 6.56
C ASP A 238 -7.64 4.66 6.00
N GLY A 239 -7.64 4.16 4.77
CA GLY A 239 -6.48 3.56 4.11
C GLY A 239 -5.31 4.52 3.86
N ASN A 240 -5.53 5.84 3.93
CA ASN A 240 -4.45 6.82 3.90
C ASN A 240 -3.64 6.83 5.21
N TYR A 241 -4.12 6.18 6.26
CA TYR A 241 -3.51 6.15 7.59
C TYR A 241 -3.29 4.74 8.13
N GLY A 242 -3.92 3.72 7.52
CA GLY A 242 -3.86 2.37 8.04
C GLY A 242 -4.27 1.28 7.04
N GLY A 243 -4.15 0.04 7.49
CA GLY A 243 -4.48 -1.19 6.75
C GLY A 243 -4.16 -2.39 7.64
N CYS A 244 -4.31 -3.62 7.16
CA CYS A 244 -3.60 -4.73 7.77
C CYS A 244 -2.08 -4.50 7.67
N ILE A 245 -1.61 -4.11 6.47
CA ILE A 245 -0.28 -3.55 6.23
C ILE A 245 -0.43 -2.09 5.84
N PHE A 246 0.37 -1.22 6.43
CA PHE A 246 0.47 0.19 6.04
C PHE A 246 1.93 0.63 5.99
N LEU A 247 2.35 1.12 4.81
CA LEU A 247 3.71 1.61 4.58
C LEU A 247 3.67 3.08 4.18
N GLN A 248 4.65 3.85 4.61
CA GLN A 248 4.79 5.25 4.23
C GLN A 248 6.26 5.63 4.08
N ASP A 249 6.60 6.29 2.95
CA ASP A 249 7.98 6.65 2.62
C ASP A 249 8.96 5.45 2.67
N VAL A 250 8.53 4.32 2.10
CA VAL A 250 9.28 3.05 2.10
C VAL A 250 9.62 2.64 0.67
N ASN A 251 10.84 2.14 0.46
CA ASN A 251 11.29 1.70 -0.86
C ASN A 251 11.70 0.23 -0.85
N HIS A 252 11.56 -0.44 -2.01
CA HIS A 252 11.98 -1.85 -2.20
C HIS A 252 11.34 -2.81 -1.20
N VAL A 253 10.04 -3.04 -1.37
CA VAL A 253 9.25 -3.92 -0.49
C VAL A 253 8.72 -5.12 -1.27
N GLN A 254 8.83 -6.30 -0.67
CA GLN A 254 8.21 -7.52 -1.15
C GLN A 254 7.13 -7.98 -0.16
N ILE A 255 5.90 -8.10 -0.62
CA ILE A 255 4.78 -8.66 0.16
C ILE A 255 4.28 -9.88 -0.60
N ARG A 256 4.48 -11.08 -0.05
CA ARG A 256 4.24 -12.34 -0.76
C ARG A 256 3.46 -13.33 0.09
N ARG A 257 2.47 -14.01 -0.49
CA ARG A 257 1.69 -15.07 0.17
C ARG A 257 1.17 -14.63 1.55
N VAL A 258 0.65 -13.41 1.60
CA VAL A 258 0.00 -12.85 2.79
C VAL A 258 -1.51 -12.92 2.61
N THR A 259 -2.20 -13.47 3.59
CA THR A 259 -3.65 -13.33 3.72
C THR A 259 -3.96 -12.13 4.60
N ALA A 260 -4.46 -11.04 4.01
CA ALA A 260 -4.97 -9.87 4.75
C ALA A 260 -6.50 -9.95 4.77
N ARG A 261 -7.12 -9.95 5.95
CA ARG A 261 -8.57 -10.14 6.04
C ARG A 261 -9.22 -9.31 7.14
N GLN A 262 -10.54 -9.09 6.98
CA GLN A 262 -11.41 -8.58 8.04
C GLN A 262 -10.89 -7.28 8.68
N ASN A 263 -10.45 -6.29 7.87
CA ASN A 263 -10.07 -4.98 8.39
C ASN A 263 -11.18 -3.94 8.20
N ASN A 264 -11.46 -3.15 9.22
CA ASN A 264 -12.35 -1.99 9.08
C ASN A 264 -11.57 -0.79 8.54
N GLY A 265 -11.18 -0.89 7.30
CA GLY A 265 -10.32 -0.04 6.50
C GLY A 265 -9.78 -0.86 5.34
N ASP A 266 -8.57 -0.59 4.89
CA ASP A 266 -7.94 -1.27 3.76
C ASP A 266 -7.23 -2.58 4.18
N GLY A 267 -7.00 -3.45 3.20
CA GLY A 267 -6.17 -4.63 3.37
C GLY A 267 -4.69 -4.28 3.37
N ILE A 268 -4.13 -3.96 2.22
CA ILE A 268 -2.72 -3.59 2.04
C ILE A 268 -2.67 -2.20 1.40
N SER A 269 -2.14 -1.24 2.13
CA SER A 269 -2.03 0.17 1.73
C SER A 269 -0.61 0.68 1.87
N TRP A 270 -0.16 1.50 0.92
CA TRP A 270 1.13 2.18 0.99
C TRP A 270 1.06 3.56 0.35
N GLN A 271 1.78 4.51 0.94
CA GLN A 271 1.80 5.92 0.53
C GLN A 271 3.24 6.40 0.33
N ILE A 272 3.52 7.09 -0.77
CA ILE A 272 4.85 7.63 -1.09
C ILE A 272 5.92 6.51 -1.09
N CYS A 273 5.57 5.33 -1.57
CA CYS A 273 6.46 4.17 -1.61
C CYS A 273 6.86 3.83 -3.04
N HIS A 274 8.08 3.38 -3.21
CA HIS A 274 8.60 3.04 -4.54
C HIS A 274 9.07 1.59 -4.58
N ASP A 275 8.84 0.93 -5.73
CA ASP A 275 9.24 -0.47 -5.96
C ASP A 275 8.61 -1.43 -4.92
N VAL A 276 7.31 -1.27 -4.69
CA VAL A 276 6.52 -2.18 -3.86
C VAL A 276 5.97 -3.31 -4.74
N THR A 277 6.34 -4.54 -4.43
CA THR A 277 5.79 -5.74 -5.04
C THR A 277 4.79 -6.41 -4.09
N VAL A 278 3.58 -6.67 -4.58
CA VAL A 278 2.55 -7.45 -3.87
C VAL A 278 2.17 -8.61 -4.77
N GLU A 279 2.50 -9.82 -4.36
CA GLU A 279 2.27 -11.00 -5.19
C GLU A 279 1.77 -12.21 -4.42
N ASP A 280 0.94 -13.02 -5.07
CA ASP A 280 0.39 -14.26 -4.53
C ASP A 280 -0.33 -14.04 -3.17
N CYS A 281 -0.89 -12.83 -2.96
CA CYS A 281 -1.60 -12.46 -1.73
C CYS A 281 -3.11 -12.63 -1.87
N HIS A 282 -3.77 -12.86 -0.73
CA HIS A 282 -5.22 -12.88 -0.64
C HIS A 282 -5.68 -11.73 0.29
N SER A 283 -6.35 -10.73 -0.26
CA SER A 283 -6.85 -9.57 0.49
C SER A 283 -8.38 -9.52 0.41
N HIS A 284 -9.08 -9.73 1.54
CA HIS A 284 -10.51 -9.94 1.48
C HIS A 284 -11.31 -9.47 2.72
N ASP A 285 -12.61 -9.25 2.51
CA ASP A 285 -13.59 -8.88 3.53
C ASP A 285 -13.27 -7.56 4.25
N HIS A 286 -12.61 -6.62 3.55
CA HIS A 286 -12.29 -5.31 4.09
C HIS A 286 -13.45 -4.32 3.95
N ALA A 287 -13.57 -3.36 4.88
CA ALA A 287 -14.51 -2.26 4.73
C ALA A 287 -14.09 -1.31 3.60
N GLY A 288 -12.80 -1.09 3.44
CA GLY A 288 -12.16 -0.28 2.41
C GLY A 288 -11.63 -1.09 1.24
N LEU A 289 -10.41 -0.86 0.87
CA LEU A 289 -9.77 -1.29 -0.37
C LEU A 289 -9.01 -2.61 -0.20
N GLY A 290 -8.94 -3.42 -1.25
CA GLY A 290 -8.13 -4.64 -1.24
C GLY A 290 -6.63 -4.32 -1.30
N LEU A 291 -6.18 -3.65 -2.36
CA LEU A 291 -4.84 -3.08 -2.52
C LEU A 291 -4.95 -1.58 -2.81
N HIS A 292 -4.13 -0.79 -2.13
CA HIS A 292 -4.13 0.66 -2.22
C HIS A 292 -2.71 1.23 -2.44
N PRO A 293 -2.17 1.16 -3.67
CA PRO A 293 -1.06 2.03 -4.06
C PRO A 293 -1.51 3.48 -4.00
N GLY A 294 -0.86 4.31 -3.17
CA GLY A 294 -1.32 5.68 -2.93
C GLY A 294 -0.23 6.74 -3.02
N SER A 295 -0.66 7.97 -2.94
CA SER A 295 0.08 9.24 -2.84
C SER A 295 1.49 9.25 -3.46
N GLY A 296 1.56 9.25 -4.80
CA GLY A 296 2.84 9.42 -5.50
C GLY A 296 3.73 8.21 -5.54
N SER A 297 3.24 7.04 -5.13
CA SER A 297 3.98 5.78 -5.24
C SER A 297 4.34 5.46 -6.69
N GLN A 298 5.52 4.94 -6.91
CA GLN A 298 6.03 4.65 -8.25
C GLN A 298 6.46 3.20 -8.39
N ARG A 299 6.26 2.67 -9.59
CA ARG A 299 6.64 1.32 -9.98
C ARG A 299 6.08 0.20 -9.09
N PRO A 300 4.80 0.31 -8.60
CA PRO A 300 4.23 -0.83 -7.90
C PRO A 300 4.05 -2.00 -8.86
N LEU A 301 4.34 -3.20 -8.37
CA LEU A 301 4.04 -4.46 -9.05
C LEU A 301 3.00 -5.23 -8.24
N MET A 302 1.83 -5.44 -8.79
CA MET A 302 0.72 -6.17 -8.16
C MET A 302 0.33 -7.32 -9.08
N ARG A 303 0.69 -8.54 -8.72
CA ARG A 303 0.45 -9.69 -9.59
C ARG A 303 0.00 -10.95 -8.86
N ARG A 304 -0.86 -11.72 -9.51
CA ARG A 304 -1.41 -13.00 -9.01
C ARG A 304 -2.06 -12.91 -7.63
N ASN A 305 -2.63 -11.73 -7.31
CA ASN A 305 -3.36 -11.54 -6.06
C ASN A 305 -4.84 -11.89 -6.25
N THR A 306 -5.47 -12.37 -5.19
CA THR A 306 -6.92 -12.52 -5.09
C THR A 306 -7.48 -11.42 -4.19
N LEU A 307 -8.39 -10.60 -4.71
CA LEU A 307 -9.02 -9.48 -3.99
C LEU A 307 -10.54 -9.72 -3.96
N GLU A 308 -11.12 -9.84 -2.77
CA GLU A 308 -12.52 -10.22 -2.66
C GLU A 308 -13.30 -9.41 -1.63
N ARG A 309 -14.57 -9.14 -1.91
CA ARG A 309 -15.54 -8.57 -0.97
C ARG A 309 -15.05 -7.31 -0.25
N CYS A 310 -14.28 -6.50 -0.96
CA CYS A 310 -13.82 -5.17 -0.54
C CYS A 310 -14.73 -4.08 -1.11
N GLN A 311 -14.56 -2.82 -0.68
CA GLN A 311 -15.27 -1.69 -1.27
C GLN A 311 -14.75 -1.43 -2.70
N ILE A 312 -13.43 -1.41 -2.90
CA ILE A 312 -12.77 -1.41 -4.21
C ILE A 312 -11.70 -2.49 -4.17
N GLY A 313 -11.53 -3.22 -5.26
CA GLY A 313 -10.51 -4.28 -5.34
C GLY A 313 -9.11 -3.68 -5.38
N LEU A 314 -8.78 -2.97 -6.43
CA LEU A 314 -7.50 -2.30 -6.63
C LEU A 314 -7.72 -0.80 -6.88
N PHE A 315 -7.12 0.04 -6.06
CA PHE A 315 -7.32 1.48 -6.10
C PHE A 315 -6.00 2.23 -6.28
N PHE A 316 -5.73 2.69 -7.50
CA PHE A 316 -4.66 3.65 -7.77
C PHE A 316 -5.08 5.02 -7.24
N CYS A 317 -4.28 5.64 -6.38
CA CYS A 317 -4.66 6.85 -5.69
C CYS A 317 -3.55 7.90 -5.63
N TRP A 318 -3.80 9.04 -6.28
CA TRP A 318 -3.00 10.27 -6.20
C TRP A 318 -1.58 10.17 -6.75
N GLY A 319 -1.48 9.91 -8.03
CA GLY A 319 -0.25 10.05 -8.78
C GLY A 319 0.63 8.81 -8.74
N VAL A 320 0.03 7.66 -8.72
CA VAL A 320 0.70 6.36 -8.92
C VAL A 320 1.15 6.26 -10.37
N LYS A 321 2.43 5.95 -10.58
CA LYS A 321 3.02 5.90 -11.92
C LYS A 321 3.88 4.68 -12.14
N TYR A 322 3.94 4.30 -13.43
CA TYR A 322 4.80 3.22 -13.91
C TYR A 322 4.52 1.88 -13.23
N GLY A 323 3.28 1.69 -12.77
CA GLY A 323 2.83 0.48 -12.10
C GLY A 323 2.41 -0.60 -13.09
N LEU A 324 2.48 -1.85 -12.64
CA LEU A 324 1.94 -3.01 -13.34
C LEU A 324 0.98 -3.77 -12.40
N ALA A 325 -0.27 -3.93 -12.84
CA ALA A 325 -1.24 -4.81 -12.23
C ALA A 325 -1.57 -5.93 -13.23
N GLU A 326 -1.12 -7.16 -12.95
CA GLU A 326 -1.31 -8.27 -13.89
C GLU A 326 -1.70 -9.58 -13.19
N ASP A 327 -2.46 -10.41 -13.90
CA ASP A 327 -2.88 -11.73 -13.46
C ASP A 327 -3.60 -11.75 -12.09
N ASN A 328 -4.21 -10.62 -11.68
CA ASN A 328 -4.97 -10.56 -10.43
C ASN A 328 -6.41 -11.06 -10.67
N THR A 329 -6.98 -11.69 -9.64
CA THR A 329 -8.37 -12.11 -9.58
C THR A 329 -9.13 -11.22 -8.60
N ILE A 330 -10.11 -10.46 -9.08
CA ILE A 330 -10.86 -9.44 -8.34
C ILE A 330 -12.33 -9.81 -8.38
N LEU A 331 -12.90 -10.23 -7.24
CA LEU A 331 -14.19 -10.88 -7.15
C LEU A 331 -15.13 -10.22 -6.15
N ASP A 332 -16.41 -10.16 -6.48
CA ASP A 332 -17.51 -9.80 -5.56
C ASP A 332 -17.26 -8.47 -4.83
N ILE A 333 -16.76 -7.50 -5.58
CA ILE A 333 -16.41 -6.16 -5.06
C ILE A 333 -17.68 -5.32 -4.92
N ARG A 334 -17.86 -4.61 -3.80
CA ARG A 334 -19.08 -3.81 -3.56
C ARG A 334 -19.19 -2.57 -4.43
N GLY A 335 -18.07 -1.97 -4.81
CA GLY A 335 -17.97 -0.81 -5.70
C GLY A 335 -17.29 -1.14 -7.01
N GLN A 336 -16.15 -0.52 -7.26
CA GLN A 336 -15.35 -0.71 -8.47
C GLN A 336 -14.36 -1.86 -8.33
N GLY A 337 -14.22 -2.70 -9.35
CA GLY A 337 -13.18 -3.71 -9.38
C GLY A 337 -11.79 -3.08 -9.36
N ILE A 338 -11.52 -2.18 -10.29
CA ILE A 338 -10.28 -1.39 -10.38
C ILE A 338 -10.66 0.09 -10.56
N SER A 339 -9.98 0.98 -9.86
CA SER A 339 -10.23 2.42 -9.95
C SER A 339 -8.92 3.18 -10.17
N ILE A 340 -8.90 4.05 -11.19
CA ILE A 340 -7.74 4.86 -11.62
C ILE A 340 -8.19 6.32 -11.68
N GLY A 341 -7.35 7.28 -11.30
CA GLY A 341 -7.74 8.69 -11.37
C GLY A 341 -6.58 9.62 -11.05
N HIS A 342 -6.77 10.52 -10.16
CA HIS A 342 -5.93 11.63 -9.73
C HIS A 342 -4.42 11.55 -10.07
N ARG A 343 -4.08 11.81 -11.35
CA ARG A 343 -2.69 11.75 -11.88
C ARG A 343 -2.07 10.36 -11.83
N ASP A 344 -2.88 9.31 -11.80
CA ASP A 344 -2.42 7.93 -11.91
C ASP A 344 -2.14 7.65 -13.38
N THR A 345 -0.91 7.80 -13.80
CA THR A 345 -0.55 7.82 -15.21
C THR A 345 0.56 6.82 -15.54
N ASP A 346 0.61 6.43 -16.81
CA ASP A 346 1.68 5.59 -17.32
C ASP A 346 1.72 4.19 -16.65
N ASN A 347 0.55 3.65 -16.26
CA ASN A 347 0.41 2.33 -15.66
C ASN A 347 -0.12 1.31 -16.68
N ILE A 348 0.17 0.05 -16.43
CA ILE A 348 -0.35 -1.10 -17.18
C ILE A 348 -1.25 -1.94 -16.27
N VAL A 349 -2.47 -2.21 -16.71
CA VAL A 349 -3.43 -3.11 -16.07
C VAL A 349 -3.77 -4.18 -17.10
N ARG A 350 -3.26 -5.40 -16.91
CA ARG A 350 -3.41 -6.46 -17.91
C ARG A 350 -3.67 -7.84 -17.31
N LYS A 351 -4.34 -8.68 -18.08
CA LYS A 351 -4.59 -10.10 -17.76
C LYS A 351 -5.29 -10.32 -16.41
N ASN A 352 -5.98 -9.30 -15.91
CA ASN A 352 -6.73 -9.43 -14.66
C ASN A 352 -8.12 -10.01 -14.96
N VAL A 353 -8.66 -10.77 -14.01
CA VAL A 353 -10.05 -11.21 -14.01
C VAL A 353 -10.82 -10.35 -13.01
N VAL A 354 -11.76 -9.54 -13.51
CA VAL A 354 -12.64 -8.70 -12.69
C VAL A 354 -14.06 -9.22 -12.82
N ARG A 355 -14.64 -9.73 -11.75
CA ARG A 355 -15.96 -10.35 -11.78
C ARG A 355 -16.86 -9.86 -10.65
N ASN A 356 -18.13 -9.64 -10.98
CA ASN A 356 -19.17 -9.25 -10.03
C ASN A 356 -18.85 -7.95 -9.26
N SER A 357 -18.39 -6.94 -9.96
CA SER A 357 -18.23 -5.60 -9.37
C SER A 357 -19.61 -4.96 -9.16
N GLY A 358 -19.90 -4.46 -7.95
CA GLY A 358 -21.21 -3.90 -7.62
C GLY A 358 -21.55 -2.60 -8.35
N GLN A 359 -20.56 -1.91 -8.91
CA GLN A 359 -20.77 -0.68 -9.69
C GLN A 359 -20.10 -0.77 -11.07
N THR A 360 -18.80 -0.68 -11.16
CA THR A 360 -18.05 -0.63 -12.41
C THR A 360 -16.90 -1.64 -12.37
N GLY A 361 -16.61 -2.30 -13.47
CA GLY A 361 -15.46 -3.20 -13.54
C GLY A 361 -14.15 -2.43 -13.41
N ILE A 362 -13.87 -1.52 -14.33
CA ILE A 362 -12.70 -0.62 -14.31
C ILE A 362 -13.17 0.82 -14.51
N LEU A 363 -12.87 1.69 -13.57
CA LEU A 363 -13.27 3.11 -13.57
C LEU A 363 -12.04 4.02 -13.69
N PHE A 364 -12.05 4.89 -14.70
CA PHE A 364 -11.26 6.11 -14.71
C PHE A 364 -12.11 7.24 -14.13
N ARG A 365 -11.73 7.73 -12.96
CA ARG A 365 -12.55 8.71 -12.20
C ARG A 365 -12.64 10.06 -12.88
N PRO A 366 -13.81 10.75 -12.82
CA PRO A 366 -13.96 12.13 -13.27
C PRO A 366 -13.32 13.07 -12.26
N GLU A 367 -12.05 13.36 -12.43
CA GLU A 367 -11.28 14.20 -11.54
C GLU A 367 -11.59 15.71 -11.70
N ARG A 368 -10.98 16.56 -10.88
CA ARG A 368 -11.22 18.02 -10.79
C ARG A 368 -10.91 18.80 -12.06
N GLY A 369 -10.42 18.14 -13.10
CA GLY A 369 -10.08 18.72 -14.40
C GLY A 369 -9.00 17.90 -15.11
N PRO A 370 -8.72 18.20 -16.39
CA PRO A 370 -7.84 17.39 -17.23
C PRO A 370 -6.47 17.11 -16.61
N GLY A 371 -5.85 18.08 -15.96
CA GLY A 371 -4.52 17.91 -15.31
C GLY A 371 -4.51 16.99 -14.10
N PHE A 372 -5.67 16.44 -13.71
CA PHE A 372 -5.81 15.51 -12.59
C PHE A 372 -6.27 14.12 -13.01
N CYS A 373 -6.54 13.89 -14.28
CA CYS A 373 -7.04 12.59 -14.76
C CYS A 373 -5.93 11.55 -14.94
N GLY A 374 -6.35 10.30 -15.15
CA GLY A 374 -5.46 9.14 -15.33
C GLY A 374 -5.05 8.95 -16.78
N HIS A 375 -4.07 9.70 -17.27
CA HIS A 375 -3.63 9.66 -18.67
C HIS A 375 -2.65 8.52 -18.96
N ARG A 376 -2.50 8.16 -20.23
CA ARG A 376 -1.47 7.26 -20.78
C ARG A 376 -1.41 5.89 -20.08
N ASN A 377 -2.54 5.37 -19.67
CA ASN A 377 -2.63 4.03 -19.12
C ASN A 377 -2.97 3.01 -20.20
N LEU A 378 -2.48 1.79 -20.05
CA LEU A 378 -2.81 0.64 -20.87
C LEU A 378 -3.69 -0.33 -20.09
N ILE A 379 -4.87 -0.62 -20.61
CA ILE A 379 -5.79 -1.64 -20.09
C ILE A 379 -5.90 -2.74 -21.15
N ALA A 380 -5.28 -3.89 -20.90
CA ALA A 380 -5.13 -4.90 -21.94
C ALA A 380 -5.40 -6.34 -21.47
N GLU A 381 -5.98 -7.15 -22.29
CA GLU A 381 -6.14 -8.59 -22.08
C GLU A 381 -6.89 -8.95 -20.76
N ASN A 382 -7.66 -8.01 -20.19
CA ASN A 382 -8.43 -8.29 -18.99
C ASN A 382 -9.74 -9.02 -19.34
N THR A 383 -10.19 -9.89 -18.45
CA THR A 383 -11.53 -10.47 -18.49
C THR A 383 -12.39 -9.73 -17.47
N ILE A 384 -13.48 -9.08 -17.94
CA ILE A 384 -14.37 -8.28 -17.11
C ILE A 384 -15.78 -8.86 -17.25
N GLU A 385 -16.33 -9.37 -16.15
CA GLU A 385 -17.61 -10.06 -16.15
C GLU A 385 -18.58 -9.47 -15.12
N ASN A 386 -19.83 -9.28 -15.51
CA ASN A 386 -20.93 -8.96 -14.61
C ASN A 386 -20.69 -7.69 -13.77
N SER A 387 -20.45 -6.57 -14.43
CA SER A 387 -20.19 -5.29 -13.77
C SER A 387 -21.47 -4.51 -13.50
N GLY A 388 -21.63 -4.04 -12.25
CA GLY A 388 -22.68 -3.14 -11.81
C GLY A 388 -24.09 -3.76 -11.79
N PRO A 389 -25.10 -2.90 -11.49
CA PRO A 389 -26.52 -3.26 -11.55
C PRO A 389 -27.00 -3.36 -12.99
N GLU A 390 -28.30 -3.24 -13.24
CA GLU A 390 -28.90 -3.28 -14.59
C GLU A 390 -28.36 -2.22 -15.57
N THR A 391 -27.84 -1.11 -15.05
CA THR A 391 -27.19 -0.04 -15.80
C THR A 391 -25.66 -0.07 -15.67
N GLY A 392 -25.10 -1.23 -15.36
CA GLY A 392 -23.67 -1.41 -15.09
C GLY A 392 -22.78 -1.15 -16.31
N ILE A 393 -21.53 -0.76 -16.05
CA ILE A 393 -20.54 -0.46 -17.07
C ILE A 393 -19.28 -1.28 -16.76
N ALA A 394 -18.76 -1.98 -17.76
CA ALA A 394 -17.57 -2.79 -17.54
C ALA A 394 -16.30 -1.93 -17.49
N ILE A 395 -16.07 -1.04 -18.45
CA ILE A 395 -14.98 -0.05 -18.43
C ILE A 395 -15.58 1.33 -18.64
N ASP A 396 -15.35 2.23 -17.70
CA ASP A 396 -15.88 3.59 -17.73
C ASP A 396 -14.74 4.62 -17.69
N VAL A 397 -14.55 5.34 -18.79
CA VAL A 397 -13.50 6.36 -18.92
C VAL A 397 -14.15 7.73 -18.85
N GLN A 398 -13.92 8.46 -17.75
CA GLN A 398 -14.58 9.73 -17.46
C GLN A 398 -13.63 10.92 -17.41
N GLY A 399 -14.23 12.13 -17.35
CA GLY A 399 -13.54 13.41 -17.26
C GLY A 399 -12.61 13.67 -18.44
N GLY A 400 -11.66 14.56 -18.27
CA GLY A 400 -10.66 14.90 -19.29
C GLY A 400 -9.55 13.87 -19.44
N THR A 401 -9.85 12.58 -19.25
CA THR A 401 -8.88 11.48 -19.43
C THR A 401 -8.46 11.34 -20.89
N GLU A 402 -7.17 11.20 -21.14
CA GLU A 402 -6.62 11.17 -22.52
C GLU A 402 -5.49 10.15 -22.68
N GLN A 403 -5.24 9.76 -23.93
CA GLN A 403 -4.15 8.84 -24.33
C GLN A 403 -4.22 7.48 -23.63
N VAL A 404 -5.41 6.94 -23.43
CA VAL A 404 -5.62 5.61 -22.85
C VAL A 404 -5.83 4.61 -23.96
N THR A 405 -5.17 3.46 -23.83
CA THR A 405 -5.36 2.32 -24.75
C THR A 405 -6.12 1.20 -24.04
N LEU A 406 -7.26 0.80 -24.62
CA LEU A 406 -8.09 -0.33 -24.20
C LEU A 406 -8.00 -1.38 -25.29
N ARG A 407 -7.30 -2.49 -25.07
CA ARG A 407 -7.12 -3.50 -26.13
C ARG A 407 -7.24 -4.93 -25.64
N GLN A 408 -7.79 -5.78 -26.51
CA GLN A 408 -7.88 -7.24 -26.28
C GLN A 408 -8.56 -7.61 -24.95
N ASN A 409 -9.43 -6.74 -24.43
CA ASN A 409 -10.19 -7.05 -23.23
C ASN A 409 -11.40 -7.89 -23.61
N LEU A 410 -11.72 -8.89 -22.80
CA LEU A 410 -12.89 -9.73 -22.92
C LEU A 410 -13.96 -9.27 -21.93
N ILE A 411 -15.03 -8.67 -22.45
CA ILE A 411 -16.11 -8.09 -21.65
C ILE A 411 -17.37 -8.93 -21.82
N ARG A 412 -17.89 -9.46 -20.72
CA ARG A 412 -19.02 -10.38 -20.71
C ARG A 412 -20.09 -9.97 -19.71
N GLU A 413 -21.34 -10.19 -20.09
CA GLU A 413 -22.48 -10.08 -19.20
C GLU A 413 -23.33 -11.36 -19.32
N SER A 414 -23.43 -12.12 -18.25
CA SER A 414 -24.16 -13.39 -18.21
C SER A 414 -25.57 -13.28 -17.59
N ARG A 415 -25.88 -12.15 -16.92
CA ARG A 415 -27.13 -11.91 -16.20
C ARG A 415 -28.24 -11.33 -17.12
N GLY A 416 -27.94 -11.14 -18.40
CA GLY A 416 -28.81 -10.50 -19.40
C GLY A 416 -28.36 -9.07 -19.72
N ALA A 417 -28.61 -8.61 -20.92
CA ALA A 417 -28.09 -7.33 -21.43
C ALA A 417 -28.62 -6.12 -20.66
N ALA A 418 -29.89 -6.08 -20.28
CA ALA A 418 -30.56 -4.95 -19.63
C ALA A 418 -30.14 -3.60 -20.26
N GLN A 419 -29.58 -2.67 -19.49
CA GLN A 419 -29.00 -1.40 -19.98
C GLN A 419 -27.46 -1.38 -19.81
N ARG A 420 -26.82 -2.55 -19.78
CA ARG A 420 -25.40 -2.71 -19.52
C ARG A 420 -24.54 -2.35 -20.71
N ILE A 421 -23.45 -1.66 -20.44
CA ILE A 421 -22.52 -1.12 -21.42
C ILE A 421 -21.14 -1.75 -21.24
N GLY A 422 -20.50 -2.12 -22.34
CA GLY A 422 -19.14 -2.65 -22.32
C GLY A 422 -18.12 -1.56 -21.98
N ILE A 423 -17.95 -0.60 -22.87
CA ILE A 423 -17.03 0.54 -22.67
C ILE A 423 -17.83 1.83 -22.80
N ARG A 424 -17.75 2.72 -21.81
CA ARG A 424 -18.27 4.07 -21.90
C ARG A 424 -17.13 5.09 -21.94
N LEU A 425 -17.18 6.00 -22.92
CA LEU A 425 -16.26 7.11 -23.08
C LEU A 425 -17.00 8.42 -22.80
N GLY A 426 -16.56 9.16 -21.78
CA GLY A 426 -17.09 10.47 -21.45
C GLY A 426 -16.77 11.49 -22.55
N LYS A 427 -17.64 12.49 -22.73
CA LYS A 427 -17.52 13.52 -23.79
C LYS A 427 -16.23 14.37 -23.75
N GLU A 428 -15.58 14.43 -22.61
CA GLU A 428 -14.32 15.19 -22.43
C GLU A 428 -13.07 14.34 -22.66
N THR A 429 -13.21 13.03 -22.89
CA THR A 429 -12.09 12.12 -23.15
C THR A 429 -11.46 12.39 -24.50
N LYS A 430 -10.15 12.22 -24.63
CA LYS A 430 -9.39 12.45 -25.86
C LYS A 430 -8.40 11.32 -26.11
N ASP A 431 -8.15 11.04 -27.40
CA ASP A 431 -7.12 10.10 -27.84
C ASP A 431 -7.24 8.74 -27.17
N ILE A 432 -8.47 8.22 -27.05
CA ILE A 432 -8.75 6.89 -26.53
C ILE A 432 -8.66 5.88 -27.67
N THR A 433 -7.74 4.93 -27.55
CA THR A 433 -7.57 3.86 -28.54
C THR A 433 -8.32 2.61 -28.10
N LEU A 434 -9.23 2.11 -28.95
CA LEU A 434 -9.94 0.85 -28.77
C LEU A 434 -9.44 -0.14 -29.83
N ALA A 435 -8.92 -1.30 -29.44
CA ALA A 435 -8.41 -2.32 -30.37
C ALA A 435 -8.76 -3.74 -29.89
N ASP A 436 -9.34 -4.53 -30.74
CA ASP A 436 -9.55 -5.98 -30.57
C ASP A 436 -10.27 -6.38 -29.26
N ASN A 437 -11.10 -5.50 -28.68
CA ASN A 437 -11.91 -5.85 -27.52
C ASN A 437 -13.11 -6.72 -27.96
N SER A 438 -13.43 -7.73 -27.16
CA SER A 438 -14.53 -8.66 -27.42
C SER A 438 -15.66 -8.45 -26.42
N PHE A 439 -16.91 -8.45 -26.92
CA PHE A 439 -18.11 -8.14 -26.16
C PHE A 439 -19.15 -9.26 -26.26
N THR A 440 -19.80 -9.60 -25.15
CA THR A 440 -20.84 -10.62 -25.12
C THR A 440 -21.91 -10.27 -24.07
N GLY A 441 -23.18 -10.34 -24.47
CA GLY A 441 -24.33 -10.23 -23.56
C GLY A 441 -24.62 -8.81 -23.06
N LEU A 442 -24.18 -7.78 -23.78
CA LEU A 442 -24.39 -6.37 -23.46
C LEU A 442 -25.49 -5.75 -24.31
N MET A 443 -26.11 -4.67 -23.84
CA MET A 443 -26.98 -3.83 -24.61
C MET A 443 -26.20 -3.02 -25.65
N LYS A 444 -25.04 -2.54 -25.26
CA LYS A 444 -24.18 -1.70 -26.09
C LYS A 444 -22.70 -2.02 -25.82
N ASP A 445 -21.96 -2.29 -26.88
CA ASP A 445 -20.54 -2.62 -26.76
C ASP A 445 -19.72 -1.40 -26.35
N VAL A 446 -19.92 -0.28 -27.08
CA VAL A 446 -19.24 0.99 -26.82
C VAL A 446 -20.26 2.13 -26.84
N GLU A 447 -20.20 3.00 -25.86
CA GLU A 447 -20.99 4.23 -25.78
C GLU A 447 -20.08 5.45 -25.62
N GLN A 448 -20.38 6.51 -26.37
CA GLN A 448 -19.76 7.84 -26.21
C GLN A 448 -20.82 8.81 -25.75
N VAL A 449 -20.58 9.54 -24.65
CA VAL A 449 -21.55 10.44 -24.01
C VAL A 449 -20.98 11.84 -23.85
#